data_b2833eade70218eb837a173b6fbb7994
#
_entry.id   b2833eade70218eb837a173b6fbb7994
#
_cell.length_a   1.000
_cell.length_b   1.000
_cell.length_c   1.000
_cell.angle_alpha   90.00
_cell.angle_beta   90.00
_cell.angle_gamma   90.00
#
_symmetry.space_group_name_H-M   'P 1'
#
loop_
_entity.id
_entity.type
_entity.pdbx_description
1 polymer ?
#
loop_
_entity_poly.entity_id
_entity_poly.type
_entity_poly.pdbx_seq_one_letter_code
_entity_poly.pdbx_strand_id
1 'polypeptide(L)'
;MKTFLFVSFAFLSAICSYAQEYRIVTTIESIVPAGIGRSRILDHQTSSDYRPFTTERTDVKKSEQGDVRRDDIRKDAFEETKLLNFFSIAGINFQNIASNDAVMSSKLSEMAKEGWELVFVTSGVESDAGEKDGNGIFITRYVFKRL
;
A
#
# COMPACT_ATOMS: atom_id res chain seq x y z
N MET A 1 22.60 -28.43 -61.43
CA MET A 1 22.80 -27.29 -60.52
C MET A 1 21.64 -27.23 -59.59
N LYS A 2 21.82 -27.60 -58.31
CA LYS A 2 20.79 -27.60 -57.28
C LYS A 2 20.96 -26.34 -56.45
N THR A 3 20.02 -25.39 -56.59
CA THR A 3 19.98 -24.15 -55.81
C THR A 3 19.38 -24.47 -54.45
N PHE A 4 20.24 -24.34 -53.41
CA PHE A 4 19.80 -24.38 -51.99
C PHE A 4 19.19 -23.04 -51.60
N LEU A 5 17.87 -23.06 -51.30
CA LEU A 5 17.17 -21.90 -50.74
C LEU A 5 17.31 -21.96 -49.21
N PHE A 6 18.19 -21.09 -48.64
CA PHE A 6 18.28 -20.90 -47.22
C PHE A 6 17.12 -20.01 -46.75
N VAL A 7 16.10 -20.62 -46.14
CA VAL A 7 15.09 -19.86 -45.40
C VAL A 7 15.61 -19.57 -44.03
N SER A 8 16.09 -18.31 -43.86
CA SER A 8 16.50 -17.77 -42.55
C SER A 8 15.24 -17.47 -41.72
N PHE A 9 14.89 -18.39 -40.83
CA PHE A 9 13.83 -18.17 -39.83
C PHE A 9 14.40 -17.27 -38.74
N ALA A 10 14.23 -15.95 -38.91
CA ALA A 10 14.53 -14.98 -37.87
C ALA A 10 13.50 -15.16 -36.74
N PHE A 11 13.90 -15.84 -35.67
CA PHE A 11 13.18 -15.86 -34.41
C PHE A 11 13.25 -14.44 -33.83
N LEU A 12 12.22 -13.63 -34.11
CA LEU A 12 11.99 -12.38 -33.44
C LEU A 12 11.48 -12.70 -32.04
N SER A 13 12.40 -12.95 -31.11
CA SER A 13 12.09 -12.99 -29.69
C SER A 13 11.62 -11.60 -29.27
N ALA A 14 10.31 -11.39 -29.29
CA ALA A 14 9.70 -10.23 -28.64
C ALA A 14 10.06 -10.32 -27.14
N ILE A 15 11.07 -9.57 -26.73
CA ILE A 15 11.36 -9.33 -25.31
C ILE A 15 10.18 -8.48 -24.82
N CYS A 16 9.11 -9.14 -24.35
CA CYS A 16 8.11 -8.46 -23.56
C CYS A 16 8.83 -7.95 -22.31
N SER A 17 9.18 -6.68 -22.31
CA SER A 17 9.60 -5.99 -21.11
C SER A 17 8.38 -5.89 -20.22
N TYR A 18 8.20 -6.86 -19.32
CA TYR A 18 7.21 -6.75 -18.27
C TYR A 18 7.66 -5.66 -17.32
N ALA A 19 6.96 -4.53 -17.36
CA ALA A 19 7.18 -3.47 -16.38
C ALA A 19 6.74 -4.00 -15.01
N GLN A 20 7.64 -3.98 -14.05
CA GLN A 20 7.35 -4.39 -12.68
C GLN A 20 6.36 -3.40 -12.06
N GLU A 21 5.27 -3.92 -11.52
CA GLU A 21 4.22 -3.15 -10.86
C GLU A 21 4.33 -3.33 -9.34
N TYR A 22 4.09 -2.26 -8.60
CA TYR A 22 4.05 -2.27 -7.13
C TYR A 22 2.67 -1.85 -6.62
N ARG A 23 2.22 -2.50 -5.55
CA ARG A 23 0.98 -2.15 -4.84
C ARG A 23 1.24 -2.13 -3.34
N ILE A 24 0.68 -1.15 -2.65
CA ILE A 24 0.80 -1.02 -1.20
C ILE A 24 -0.59 -1.20 -0.60
N VAL A 25 -0.71 -2.18 0.28
CA VAL A 25 -1.86 -2.36 1.17
C VAL A 25 -1.45 -1.87 2.55
N THR A 26 -2.31 -1.11 3.21
CA THR A 26 -2.01 -0.53 4.52
C THR A 26 -3.03 -0.97 5.55
N THR A 27 -2.59 -1.48 6.69
CA THR A 27 -3.45 -1.63 7.86
C THR A 27 -3.24 -0.45 8.81
N ILE A 28 -4.34 0.04 9.34
CA ILE A 28 -4.37 0.98 10.46
C ILE A 28 -5.06 0.26 11.61
N GLU A 29 -4.38 0.14 12.74
CA GLU A 29 -4.93 -0.47 13.94
C GLU A 29 -4.89 0.55 15.07
N SER A 30 -6.05 0.78 15.67
CA SER A 30 -6.21 1.77 16.71
C SER A 30 -6.06 1.14 18.08
N ILE A 31 -5.33 1.82 18.97
CA ILE A 31 -5.22 1.50 20.40
C ILE A 31 -6.25 2.27 21.24
N VAL A 32 -7.13 3.05 20.61
CA VAL A 32 -8.14 3.85 21.33
C VAL A 32 -9.20 2.94 21.91
N PRO A 33 -9.46 3.00 23.23
CA PRO A 33 -10.48 2.20 23.89
C PRO A 33 -11.90 2.53 23.41
N ALA A 34 -12.86 1.66 23.72
CA ALA A 34 -14.29 1.84 23.51
C ALA A 34 -14.75 1.94 22.05
N GLY A 35 -13.99 1.46 21.09
CA GLY A 35 -14.40 1.38 19.69
C GLY A 35 -14.45 2.74 18.97
N ILE A 36 -13.92 3.80 19.57
CA ILE A 36 -13.80 5.11 18.93
C ILE A 36 -12.71 5.06 17.85
N GLY A 37 -11.75 4.16 18.03
CA GLY A 37 -10.73 3.88 17.03
C GLY A 37 -11.31 3.27 15.76
N ARG A 38 -10.64 3.50 14.63
CA ARG A 38 -11.10 3.05 13.30
C ARG A 38 -10.06 2.15 12.67
N SER A 39 -9.96 0.92 13.18
CA SER A 39 -9.07 -0.08 12.59
C SER A 39 -9.59 -0.55 11.24
N ARG A 40 -8.73 -0.58 10.21
CA ARG A 40 -9.10 -0.96 8.85
C ARG A 40 -7.91 -1.34 7.99
N ILE A 41 -8.17 -2.08 6.95
CA ILE A 41 -7.27 -2.22 5.80
C ILE A 41 -7.64 -1.15 4.78
N LEU A 42 -6.64 -0.47 4.23
CA LEU A 42 -6.78 0.45 3.11
C LEU A 42 -6.09 -0.15 1.89
N ASP A 43 -6.80 -0.20 0.79
CA ASP A 43 -6.28 -0.70 -0.47
C ASP A 43 -6.73 0.19 -1.62
N HIS A 44 -5.79 0.76 -2.34
CA HIS A 44 -6.05 1.50 -3.55
C HIS A 44 -5.63 0.68 -4.76
N GLN A 45 -6.55 0.42 -5.66
CA GLN A 45 -6.31 -0.45 -6.80
C GLN A 45 -5.63 0.29 -7.98
N THR A 46 -5.65 1.61 -7.97
CA THR A 46 -5.10 2.43 -9.07
C THR A 46 -3.89 3.21 -8.62
N SER A 47 -2.78 3.06 -9.33
CA SER A 47 -1.60 3.91 -9.15
C SER A 47 -1.87 5.35 -9.57
N SER A 48 -1.08 6.27 -9.05
CA SER A 48 -1.03 7.67 -9.49
C SER A 48 0.33 7.97 -10.10
N ASP A 49 0.35 8.76 -11.16
CA ASP A 49 1.60 9.39 -11.59
C ASP A 49 2.03 10.38 -10.50
N TYR A 50 3.23 10.19 -9.96
CA TYR A 50 3.79 11.05 -8.91
C TYR A 50 4.43 12.32 -9.45
N ARG A 51 4.79 12.34 -10.74
CA ARG A 51 5.57 13.42 -11.37
C ARG A 51 4.92 14.79 -11.25
N PRO A 52 3.58 14.95 -11.43
CA PRO A 52 2.91 16.24 -11.24
C PRO A 52 3.00 16.79 -9.81
N PHE A 53 3.34 15.93 -8.83
CA PHE A 53 3.45 16.30 -7.42
C PHE A 53 4.89 16.48 -6.96
N THR A 54 5.84 16.35 -7.89
CA THR A 54 7.28 16.48 -7.61
C THR A 54 7.74 17.87 -8.00
N THR A 55 8.36 18.57 -7.07
CA THR A 55 9.03 19.86 -7.32
C THR A 55 10.50 19.75 -6.99
N GLU A 56 11.34 20.40 -7.76
CA GLU A 56 12.77 20.48 -7.47
C GLU A 56 13.02 21.51 -6.38
N ARG A 57 13.86 21.18 -5.41
CA ARG A 57 14.36 22.12 -4.43
C ARG A 57 15.79 22.49 -4.83
N THR A 58 15.98 23.69 -5.33
CA THR A 58 17.28 24.30 -5.55
C THR A 58 17.79 24.93 -4.25
N ASP A 59 18.96 25.57 -4.26
CA ASP A 59 19.60 26.19 -3.06
C ASP A 59 18.79 27.28 -2.36
N VAL A 60 17.56 27.50 -2.77
CA VAL A 60 16.66 28.48 -2.17
C VAL A 60 15.95 27.88 -0.96
N LYS A 61 15.76 28.67 0.08
CA LYS A 61 15.12 28.28 1.33
C LYS A 61 13.63 27.90 1.19
N LYS A 62 13.00 28.21 0.07
CA LYS A 62 11.59 27.92 -0.20
C LYS A 62 11.46 26.76 -1.18
N SER A 63 10.47 25.91 -0.94
CA SER A 63 10.03 24.85 -1.85
C SER A 63 8.76 25.30 -2.55
N GLU A 64 8.61 24.98 -3.83
CA GLU A 64 7.40 25.22 -4.62
C GLU A 64 6.29 24.19 -4.34
N GLN A 65 6.46 23.33 -3.33
CA GLN A 65 5.46 22.34 -2.92
C GLN A 65 4.10 22.97 -2.55
N GLY A 66 4.07 24.25 -2.17
CA GLY A 66 2.84 24.98 -1.90
C GLY A 66 1.93 25.15 -3.13
N ASP A 67 2.48 25.03 -4.33
CA ASP A 67 1.75 25.16 -5.60
C ASP A 67 1.05 23.85 -5.98
N VAL A 68 1.45 22.73 -5.39
CA VAL A 68 0.80 21.42 -5.57
C VAL A 68 -0.48 21.40 -4.74
N ARG A 69 -1.62 21.37 -5.41
CA ARG A 69 -2.92 21.38 -4.73
C ARG A 69 -3.21 20.03 -4.10
N ARG A 70 -3.71 20.07 -2.86
CA ARG A 70 -4.09 18.86 -2.12
C ARG A 70 -5.10 18.00 -2.89
N ASP A 71 -6.05 18.64 -3.59
CA ASP A 71 -7.10 17.94 -4.30
C ASP A 71 -6.56 17.15 -5.50
N ASP A 72 -5.44 17.57 -6.09
CA ASP A 72 -4.79 16.86 -7.19
C ASP A 72 -4.14 15.55 -6.73
N ILE A 73 -3.65 15.51 -5.47
CA ILE A 73 -3.03 14.33 -4.88
C ILE A 73 -4.07 13.37 -4.30
N ARG A 74 -5.17 13.94 -3.81
CA ARG A 74 -6.20 13.20 -3.08
C ARG A 74 -6.81 12.10 -3.94
N LYS A 75 -6.96 10.93 -3.36
CA LYS A 75 -7.73 9.83 -3.96
C LYS A 75 -9.13 9.82 -3.39
N ASP A 76 -10.11 9.91 -4.28
CA ASP A 76 -11.53 9.90 -3.90
C ASP A 76 -12.09 8.48 -3.76
N ALA A 77 -11.42 7.48 -4.36
CA ALA A 77 -11.84 6.08 -4.31
C ALA A 77 -10.70 5.17 -3.85
N PHE A 78 -10.96 4.40 -2.82
CA PHE A 78 -10.13 3.30 -2.31
C PHE A 78 -11.01 2.33 -1.54
N GLU A 79 -10.53 1.10 -1.37
CA GLU A 79 -11.25 0.09 -0.60
C GLU A 79 -10.89 0.17 0.88
N GLU A 80 -11.90 0.06 1.73
CA GLU A 80 -11.75 -0.05 3.17
C GLU A 80 -12.33 -1.38 3.66
N THR A 81 -11.52 -2.19 4.34
CA THR A 81 -12.00 -3.38 5.05
C THR A 81 -11.94 -3.12 6.54
N LYS A 82 -13.07 -3.30 7.22
CA LYS A 82 -13.15 -3.08 8.66
C LYS A 82 -12.33 -4.12 9.43
N LEU A 83 -11.51 -3.64 10.37
CA LEU A 83 -10.87 -4.42 11.41
C LEU A 83 -11.43 -4.06 12.78
N LEU A 84 -11.15 -4.90 13.77
CA LEU A 84 -11.53 -4.70 15.16
C LEU A 84 -10.40 -3.97 15.90
N ASN A 85 -10.77 -3.06 16.81
CA ASN A 85 -9.77 -2.46 17.70
C ASN A 85 -9.29 -3.53 18.69
N PHE A 86 -7.98 -3.66 18.80
CA PHE A 86 -7.39 -4.66 19.70
C PHE A 86 -7.29 -4.19 21.16
N PHE A 87 -7.54 -2.90 21.42
CA PHE A 87 -7.55 -2.35 22.77
C PHE A 87 -8.98 -1.97 23.20
N SER A 88 -9.38 -2.37 24.40
CA SER A 88 -10.65 -2.07 25.02
C SER A 88 -10.46 -1.40 26.38
N ILE A 89 -11.53 -0.94 27.02
CA ILE A 89 -11.50 -0.39 28.39
C ILE A 89 -10.90 -1.41 29.39
N ALA A 90 -11.08 -2.70 29.11
CA ALA A 90 -10.52 -3.80 29.94
C ALA A 90 -9.07 -4.17 29.57
N GLY A 91 -8.45 -3.50 28.59
CA GLY A 91 -7.11 -3.77 28.09
C GLY A 91 -7.08 -4.44 26.72
N ILE A 92 -6.04 -5.20 26.44
CA ILE A 92 -5.82 -5.87 25.15
C ILE A 92 -6.86 -6.98 24.94
N ASN A 93 -7.50 -6.97 23.77
CA ASN A 93 -8.43 -8.00 23.35
C ASN A 93 -7.76 -8.93 22.32
N PHE A 94 -7.25 -10.06 22.80
CA PHE A 94 -6.55 -11.04 21.96
C PHE A 94 -7.45 -11.68 20.89
N GLN A 95 -8.76 -11.79 21.14
CA GLN A 95 -9.69 -12.33 20.17
C GLN A 95 -9.83 -11.37 18.96
N ASN A 96 -9.82 -10.07 19.20
CA ASN A 96 -9.85 -9.08 18.13
C ASN A 96 -8.58 -9.13 17.30
N ILE A 97 -7.40 -9.30 17.93
CA ILE A 97 -6.13 -9.49 17.23
C ILE A 97 -6.22 -10.73 16.32
N ALA A 98 -6.60 -11.88 16.87
CA ALA A 98 -6.71 -13.11 16.08
C ALA A 98 -7.73 -12.99 14.93
N SER A 99 -8.82 -12.24 15.13
CA SER A 99 -9.81 -11.96 14.09
C SER A 99 -9.21 -11.09 12.97
N ASN A 100 -8.48 -10.05 13.33
CA ASN A 100 -7.79 -9.18 12.37
C ASN A 100 -6.74 -9.96 11.56
N ASP A 101 -5.97 -10.82 12.22
CA ASP A 101 -4.97 -11.68 11.57
C ASP A 101 -5.63 -12.62 10.55
N ALA A 102 -6.79 -13.18 10.87
CA ALA A 102 -7.54 -14.03 9.95
C ALA A 102 -8.02 -13.23 8.71
N VAL A 103 -8.52 -12.02 8.91
CA VAL A 103 -8.91 -11.13 7.80
C VAL A 103 -7.71 -10.76 6.95
N MET A 104 -6.58 -10.40 7.59
CA MET A 104 -5.36 -10.05 6.87
C MET A 104 -4.79 -11.24 6.09
N SER A 105 -4.79 -12.44 6.68
CA SER A 105 -4.36 -13.67 6.00
C SER A 105 -5.20 -13.96 4.75
N SER A 106 -6.51 -13.69 4.82
CA SER A 106 -7.40 -13.78 3.65
C SER A 106 -6.99 -12.78 2.56
N LYS A 107 -6.72 -11.52 2.93
CA LYS A 107 -6.28 -10.48 1.98
C LYS A 107 -4.95 -10.85 1.32
N LEU A 108 -3.97 -11.31 2.09
CA LEU A 108 -2.67 -11.78 1.56
C LEU A 108 -2.84 -12.94 0.58
N SER A 109 -3.74 -13.87 0.90
CA SER A 109 -4.03 -15.02 0.04
C SER A 109 -4.72 -14.63 -1.27
N GLU A 110 -5.60 -13.62 -1.23
CA GLU A 110 -6.23 -13.05 -2.42
C GLU A 110 -5.20 -12.37 -3.32
N MET A 111 -4.36 -11.52 -2.76
CA MET A 111 -3.28 -10.85 -3.47
C MET A 111 -2.35 -11.88 -4.16
N ALA A 112 -1.99 -12.95 -3.46
CA ALA A 112 -1.17 -14.02 -4.03
C ALA A 112 -1.86 -14.74 -5.21
N LYS A 113 -3.17 -14.99 -5.14
CA LYS A 113 -3.95 -15.57 -6.25
C LYS A 113 -4.00 -14.64 -7.47
N GLU A 114 -3.96 -13.33 -7.26
CA GLU A 114 -3.90 -12.32 -8.31
C GLU A 114 -2.48 -12.14 -8.89
N GLY A 115 -1.51 -12.93 -8.44
CA GLY A 115 -0.13 -12.91 -8.90
C GLY A 115 0.76 -11.87 -8.22
N TRP A 116 0.32 -11.29 -7.10
CA TRP A 116 1.12 -10.39 -6.31
C TRP A 116 2.04 -11.15 -5.33
N GLU A 117 3.29 -10.80 -5.29
CA GLU A 117 4.29 -11.28 -4.33
C GLU A 117 4.51 -10.24 -3.23
N LEU A 118 4.36 -10.64 -1.96
CA LEU A 118 4.71 -9.79 -0.82
C LEU A 118 6.23 -9.70 -0.71
N VAL A 119 6.78 -8.50 -0.86
CA VAL A 119 8.24 -8.28 -0.87
C VAL A 119 8.76 -7.55 0.36
N PHE A 120 7.91 -6.77 1.00
CA PHE A 120 8.33 -6.00 2.17
C PHE A 120 7.15 -5.67 3.08
N VAL A 121 7.40 -5.65 4.39
CA VAL A 121 6.45 -5.20 5.41
C VAL A 121 7.16 -4.22 6.34
N THR A 122 6.53 -3.09 6.59
CA THR A 122 7.04 -2.11 7.55
C THR A 122 5.91 -1.58 8.42
N SER A 123 6.22 -1.34 9.68
CA SER A 123 5.26 -0.85 10.68
C SER A 123 5.81 0.39 11.36
N GLY A 124 4.94 1.31 11.67
CA GLY A 124 5.21 2.48 12.48
C GLY A 124 4.08 2.67 13.48
N VAL A 125 4.38 3.31 14.59
CA VAL A 125 3.41 3.68 15.60
C VAL A 125 3.40 5.20 15.76
N GLU A 126 2.20 5.78 15.77
CA GLU A 126 1.98 7.10 16.28
C GLU A 126 1.60 6.97 17.75
N SER A 127 2.41 7.51 18.63
CA SER A 127 2.12 7.53 20.06
C SER A 127 1.27 8.73 20.41
N ASP A 128 0.45 8.58 21.45
CA ASP A 128 -0.27 9.68 22.09
C ASP A 128 0.70 10.84 22.43
N ALA A 129 0.44 12.02 21.89
CA ALA A 129 1.22 13.23 22.13
C ALA A 129 0.68 14.09 23.29
N GLY A 130 -0.23 13.58 24.12
CA GLY A 130 -0.79 14.21 25.29
C GLY A 130 -2.29 14.53 25.22
N GLU A 131 -2.80 15.32 26.17
CA GLU A 131 -4.26 15.55 26.40
C GLU A 131 -5.07 15.97 25.16
N LYS A 132 -4.42 16.48 24.11
CA LYS A 132 -5.09 16.93 22.88
C LYS A 132 -5.01 15.92 21.73
N ASP A 133 -4.25 14.86 21.88
CA ASP A 133 -3.99 13.85 20.87
C ASP A 133 -3.97 12.45 21.49
N GLY A 134 -5.10 12.06 22.06
CA GLY A 134 -5.29 10.76 22.71
C GLY A 134 -5.50 9.59 21.76
N ASN A 135 -4.93 9.62 20.55
CA ASN A 135 -5.21 8.66 19.49
C ASN A 135 -3.93 7.95 19.03
N GLY A 136 -3.54 6.90 19.72
CA GLY A 136 -2.48 6.03 19.23
C GLY A 136 -2.95 5.12 18.09
N ILE A 137 -2.16 5.03 17.01
CA ILE A 137 -2.41 4.11 15.90
C ILE A 137 -1.13 3.37 15.52
N PHE A 138 -1.29 2.12 15.08
CA PHE A 138 -0.27 1.37 14.37
C PHE A 138 -0.59 1.45 12.87
N ILE A 139 0.41 1.78 12.06
CA ILE A 139 0.32 1.78 10.60
C ILE A 139 1.29 0.73 10.09
N THR A 140 0.78 -0.30 9.41
CA THR A 140 1.61 -1.31 8.76
C THR A 140 1.39 -1.26 7.26
N ARG A 141 2.46 -1.17 6.49
CA ARG A 141 2.42 -1.19 5.03
C ARG A 141 2.99 -2.50 4.51
N TYR A 142 2.21 -3.15 3.67
CA TYR A 142 2.55 -4.37 2.95
C TYR A 142 2.83 -3.98 1.50
N VAL A 143 4.06 -4.18 1.07
CA VAL A 143 4.49 -3.84 -0.29
C VAL A 143 4.50 -5.10 -1.13
N PHE A 144 3.73 -5.08 -2.18
CA PHE A 144 3.63 -6.16 -3.15
C PHE A 144 4.25 -5.75 -4.48
N LYS A 145 4.75 -6.72 -5.22
CA LYS A 145 5.18 -6.56 -6.60
C LYS A 145 4.50 -7.60 -7.49
N ARG A 146 4.38 -7.28 -8.77
CA ARG A 146 3.94 -8.19 -9.84
C ARG A 146 4.72 -7.89 -11.11
N LEU A 147 5.00 -8.94 -11.92
CA LEU A 147 5.60 -8.84 -13.26
C LEU A 147 4.52 -8.64 -14.32
#